data_6b3e4be17cd6d575358fdcfdfea68440
#
_entry.id   6b3e4be17cd6d575358fdcfdfea68440
#
_cell.length_a   1.000
_cell.length_b   1.000
_cell.length_c   1.000
_cell.angle_alpha   90.00
_cell.angle_beta   90.00
_cell.angle_gamma   90.00
#
_symmetry.space_group_name_H-M   'P 1'
#
loop_
_entity.id
_entity.type
_entity.pdbx_description
1 polymer ?
#
loop_
_entity_poly.entity_id
_entity_poly.type
_entity_poly.pdbx_seq_one_letter_code
_entity_poly.pdbx_strand_id
1 'polypeptide(L)'
;TDAQLVAEAIAMQLERRAHFGGAMKRAIDRAMSAKALGIKIMVAGRLGGAEIARTEWKREGRVPLHTLCADIEYGFTEANTISGKIGVKVWIYKKDHFAKSPKELLAEMRKNGGFTDSTSTEAVKEENTKKEASNHADA
;
A
#
# COMPACT_ATOMS: atom_id res chain seq x y z
N THR A 1 -0.60 4.04 10.48
CA THR A 1 -0.39 2.69 11.06
C THR A 1 0.70 2.02 10.25
N ASP A 2 1.74 1.51 10.90
CA ASP A 2 2.89 0.85 10.32
C ASP A 2 2.74 -0.67 10.55
N ALA A 3 2.86 -1.47 9.47
CA ALA A 3 2.65 -2.91 9.53
C ALA A 3 3.76 -3.61 10.35
N GLN A 4 4.98 -3.08 10.31
CA GLN A 4 6.10 -3.64 11.07
C GLN A 4 5.88 -3.48 12.58
N LEU A 5 5.47 -2.30 13.02
CA LEU A 5 5.18 -2.05 14.44
C LEU A 5 4.02 -2.91 14.96
N VAL A 6 3.02 -3.15 14.12
CA VAL A 6 1.91 -4.06 14.48
C VAL A 6 2.39 -5.49 14.60
N ALA A 7 3.27 -5.96 13.70
CA ALA A 7 3.85 -7.29 13.78
C ALA A 7 4.70 -7.48 15.06
N GLU A 8 5.53 -6.50 15.40
CA GLU A 8 6.34 -6.50 16.62
C GLU A 8 5.47 -6.50 17.89
N ALA A 9 4.42 -5.70 17.91
CA ALA A 9 3.49 -5.67 19.03
C ALA A 9 2.77 -7.01 19.25
N ILE A 10 2.45 -7.73 18.17
CA ILE A 10 1.90 -9.09 18.25
C ILE A 10 2.97 -10.06 18.77
N ALA A 11 4.18 -10.00 18.23
CA ALA A 11 5.29 -10.87 18.66
C ALA A 11 5.59 -10.73 20.15
N MET A 12 5.68 -9.51 20.66
CA MET A 12 5.86 -9.26 22.10
C MET A 12 4.73 -9.85 22.95
N GLN A 13 3.48 -9.81 22.47
CA GLN A 13 2.37 -10.41 23.19
C GLN A 13 2.46 -11.95 23.21
N LEU A 14 2.89 -12.56 22.09
CA LEU A 14 3.09 -14.01 22.01
C LEU A 14 4.24 -14.48 22.93
N GLU A 15 5.32 -13.74 23.03
CA GLU A 15 6.43 -13.99 23.97
C GLU A 15 5.97 -13.93 25.43
N ARG A 16 5.04 -13.03 25.75
CA ARG A 16 4.39 -12.93 27.06
C ARG A 16 3.29 -13.96 27.28
N ARG A 17 3.24 -15.02 26.46
CA ARG A 17 2.27 -16.11 26.54
C ARG A 17 0.80 -15.68 26.37
N ALA A 18 0.53 -14.56 25.69
CA ALA A 18 -0.82 -14.19 25.34
C ALA A 18 -1.41 -15.16 24.32
N HIS A 19 -2.70 -15.43 24.43
CA HIS A 19 -3.40 -16.27 23.45
C HIS A 19 -3.36 -15.62 22.06
N PHE A 20 -2.85 -16.35 21.07
CA PHE A 20 -2.62 -15.84 19.72
C PHE A 20 -3.87 -15.27 19.05
N GLY A 21 -5.04 -15.93 19.23
CA GLY A 21 -6.31 -15.45 18.66
C GLY A 21 -6.75 -14.09 19.23
N GLY A 22 -6.52 -13.86 20.53
CA GLY A 22 -6.79 -12.59 21.20
C GLY A 22 -5.80 -11.50 20.79
N ALA A 23 -4.52 -11.84 20.62
CA ALA A 23 -3.50 -10.90 20.15
C ALA A 23 -3.80 -10.42 18.74
N MET A 24 -4.14 -11.32 17.81
CA MET A 24 -4.55 -10.97 16.44
C MET A 24 -5.80 -10.10 16.43
N LYS A 25 -6.84 -10.43 17.22
CA LYS A 25 -8.08 -9.64 17.24
C LYS A 25 -7.82 -8.22 17.71
N ARG A 26 -7.10 -8.03 18.82
CA ARG A 26 -6.75 -6.70 19.33
C ARG A 26 -5.94 -5.86 18.33
N ALA A 27 -5.04 -6.52 17.60
CA ALA A 27 -4.25 -5.84 16.56
C ALA A 27 -5.13 -5.39 15.39
N ILE A 28 -6.09 -6.21 14.97
CA ILE A 28 -7.07 -5.89 13.94
C ILE A 28 -7.94 -4.70 14.37
N ASP A 29 -8.55 -4.79 15.55
CA ASP A 29 -9.43 -3.73 16.10
C ASP A 29 -8.68 -2.39 16.17
N ARG A 30 -7.41 -2.40 16.58
CA ARG A 30 -6.56 -1.20 16.63
C ARG A 30 -6.27 -0.64 15.24
N ALA A 31 -5.94 -1.48 14.26
CA ALA A 31 -5.66 -1.04 12.90
C ALA A 31 -6.92 -0.47 12.21
N MET A 32 -8.08 -1.09 12.40
CA MET A 32 -9.36 -0.59 11.89
C MET A 32 -9.74 0.74 12.55
N SER A 33 -9.52 0.90 13.85
CA SER A 33 -9.71 2.17 14.55
C SER A 33 -8.77 3.28 14.05
N ALA A 34 -7.59 2.92 13.55
CA ALA A 34 -6.64 3.83 12.91
C ALA A 34 -6.96 4.11 11.42
N LYS A 35 -8.17 3.79 10.97
CA LYS A 35 -8.70 4.04 9.61
C LYS A 35 -7.97 3.26 8.49
N ALA A 36 -7.38 2.10 8.80
CA ALA A 36 -6.94 1.19 7.75
C ALA A 36 -8.15 0.65 6.98
N LEU A 37 -8.06 0.54 5.65
CA LEU A 37 -9.14 0.00 4.80
C LEU A 37 -9.26 -1.52 4.92
N GLY A 38 -8.21 -2.17 5.37
CA GLY A 38 -8.19 -3.59 5.65
C GLY A 38 -6.87 -4.05 6.23
N ILE A 39 -6.94 -5.18 6.93
CA ILE A 39 -5.77 -5.83 7.52
C ILE A 39 -5.88 -7.34 7.38
N LYS A 40 -4.75 -7.99 7.12
CA LYS A 40 -4.59 -9.44 7.17
C LYS A 40 -3.40 -9.76 8.06
N ILE A 41 -3.59 -10.64 9.02
CA ILE A 41 -2.54 -11.13 9.91
C ILE A 41 -2.44 -12.63 9.73
N MET A 42 -1.21 -13.14 9.62
CA MET A 42 -0.93 -14.56 9.55
C MET A 42 0.14 -14.91 10.60
N VAL A 43 -0.14 -15.91 11.40
CA VAL A 43 0.76 -16.41 12.44
C VAL A 43 1.02 -17.88 12.18
N ALA A 44 2.28 -18.27 12.14
CA ALA A 44 2.70 -19.62 11.80
C ALA A 44 3.74 -20.14 12.81
N GLY A 45 3.55 -21.37 13.28
CA GLY A 45 4.43 -22.01 14.25
C GLY A 45 3.68 -22.90 15.23
N ARG A 46 4.30 -23.20 16.36
CA ARG A 46 3.69 -24.00 17.45
C ARG A 46 2.78 -23.12 18.31
N LEU A 47 1.60 -22.82 17.77
CA LEU A 47 0.64 -21.92 18.40
C LEU A 47 0.09 -22.50 19.70
N GLY A 48 0.21 -21.71 20.78
CA GLY A 48 -0.21 -22.14 22.11
C GLY A 48 0.63 -23.27 22.71
N GLY A 49 1.82 -23.53 22.18
CA GLY A 49 2.70 -24.63 22.66
C GLY A 49 2.36 -26.01 22.09
N ALA A 50 1.49 -26.09 21.07
CA ALA A 50 1.15 -27.36 20.43
C ALA A 50 2.40 -28.04 19.82
N GLU A 51 2.47 -29.37 19.83
CA GLU A 51 3.58 -30.11 19.22
C GLU A 51 3.63 -29.93 17.70
N ILE A 52 2.47 -29.91 17.05
CA ILE A 52 2.35 -29.76 15.60
C ILE A 52 2.21 -28.28 15.29
N ALA A 53 3.13 -27.75 14.47
CA ALA A 53 3.05 -26.40 13.96
C ALA A 53 1.86 -26.26 13.01
N ARG A 54 1.17 -25.14 13.10
CA ARG A 54 0.09 -24.78 12.18
C ARG A 54 0.13 -23.31 11.83
N THR A 55 -0.56 -22.95 10.78
CA THR A 55 -0.73 -21.57 10.34
C THR A 55 -2.17 -21.13 10.57
N GLU A 56 -2.33 -20.02 11.27
CA GLU A 56 -3.61 -19.37 11.50
C GLU A 56 -3.57 -17.97 10.91
N TRP A 57 -4.66 -17.56 10.30
CA TRP A 57 -4.77 -16.22 9.75
C TRP A 57 -6.13 -15.60 10.05
N LYS A 58 -6.14 -14.28 10.16
CA LYS A 58 -7.37 -13.48 10.27
C LYS A 58 -7.28 -12.29 9.34
N ARG A 59 -8.42 -11.92 8.77
CA ARG A 59 -8.56 -10.76 7.89
C ARG A 59 -9.81 -9.98 8.26
N GLU A 60 -9.70 -8.67 8.17
CA GLU A 60 -10.83 -7.76 8.29
C GLU A 60 -10.69 -6.65 7.27
N GLY A 61 -11.83 -6.22 6.69
CA GLY A 61 -11.84 -5.29 5.59
C GLY A 61 -11.33 -5.89 4.26
N ARG A 62 -10.93 -5.01 3.36
CA ARG A 62 -10.44 -5.39 2.03
C ARG A 62 -8.91 -5.38 1.99
N VAL A 63 -8.30 -6.43 1.48
CA VAL A 63 -6.84 -6.51 1.27
C VAL A 63 -6.57 -7.04 -0.13
N PRO A 64 -6.54 -6.17 -1.15
CA PRO A 64 -6.41 -6.55 -2.56
C PRO A 64 -4.94 -6.82 -2.93
N LEU A 65 -4.41 -8.01 -2.61
CA LEU A 65 -3.00 -8.37 -2.84
C LEU A 65 -2.61 -8.48 -4.33
N HIS A 66 -3.58 -8.61 -5.25
CA HIS A 66 -3.34 -8.68 -6.69
C HIS A 66 -3.46 -7.33 -7.40
N THR A 67 -3.85 -6.27 -6.71
CA THR A 67 -4.05 -4.94 -7.28
C THR A 67 -2.76 -4.13 -7.15
N LEU A 68 -2.12 -3.80 -8.28
CA LEU A 68 -0.83 -3.09 -8.29
C LEU A 68 -0.92 -1.64 -7.78
N CYS A 69 -2.07 -1.00 -7.91
CA CYS A 69 -2.29 0.36 -7.42
C CYS A 69 -2.68 0.43 -5.94
N ALA A 70 -2.82 -0.70 -5.26
CA ALA A 70 -3.13 -0.74 -3.83
C ALA A 70 -1.88 -0.52 -2.98
N ASP A 71 -1.94 0.46 -2.07
CA ASP A 71 -0.89 0.71 -1.08
C ASP A 71 -1.05 -0.27 0.08
N ILE A 72 -0.31 -1.36 0.01
CA ILE A 72 -0.32 -2.41 1.03
C ILE A 72 1.05 -2.45 1.70
N GLU A 73 1.07 -2.11 2.96
CA GLU A 73 2.25 -2.19 3.79
C GLU A 73 2.40 -3.60 4.38
N TYR A 74 3.60 -4.13 4.33
CA TYR A 74 3.93 -5.45 4.83
C TYR A 74 4.89 -5.37 6.01
N GLY A 75 4.61 -6.14 7.07
CA GLY A 75 5.49 -6.31 8.21
C GLY A 75 5.71 -7.79 8.52
N PHE A 76 6.94 -8.13 8.92
CA PHE A 76 7.31 -9.48 9.34
C PHE A 76 8.14 -9.44 10.61
N THR A 77 7.79 -10.29 11.58
CA THR A 77 8.53 -10.44 12.82
C THR A 77 8.44 -11.88 13.33
N GLU A 78 9.45 -12.31 14.06
CA GLU A 78 9.48 -13.59 14.73
C GLU A 78 9.34 -13.39 16.25
N ALA A 79 8.41 -14.13 16.85
CA ALA A 79 8.28 -14.21 18.31
C ALA A 79 9.08 -15.41 18.85
N ASN A 80 9.98 -15.18 19.79
CA ASN A 80 10.77 -16.24 20.42
C ASN A 80 9.99 -16.79 21.61
N THR A 81 9.42 -17.97 21.45
CA THR A 81 8.70 -18.66 22.52
C THR A 81 9.48 -19.86 23.04
N ILE A 82 9.12 -20.37 24.22
CA ILE A 82 9.73 -21.58 24.82
C ILE A 82 9.59 -22.78 23.87
N SER A 83 8.49 -22.85 23.11
CA SER A 83 8.21 -23.93 22.17
C SER A 83 8.87 -23.75 20.80
N GLY A 84 9.64 -22.68 20.59
CA GLY A 84 10.29 -22.33 19.34
C GLY A 84 9.82 -20.98 18.79
N LYS A 85 10.27 -20.64 17.60
CA LYS A 85 9.92 -19.39 16.92
C LYS A 85 8.53 -19.45 16.28
N ILE A 86 7.79 -18.38 16.40
CA ILE A 86 6.51 -18.17 15.73
C ILE A 86 6.66 -16.99 14.78
N GLY A 87 6.46 -17.22 13.49
CA GLY A 87 6.48 -16.14 12.47
C GLY A 87 5.16 -15.38 12.45
N VAL A 88 5.24 -14.07 12.46
CA VAL A 88 4.09 -13.15 12.35
C VAL A 88 4.23 -12.35 11.07
N LYS A 89 3.24 -12.40 10.19
CA LYS A 89 3.15 -11.62 8.96
C LYS A 89 1.91 -10.75 9.00
N VAL A 90 2.06 -9.48 8.67
CA VAL A 90 0.98 -8.49 8.69
C VAL A 90 0.94 -7.75 7.37
N TRP A 91 -0.24 -7.60 6.79
CA TRP A 91 -0.52 -6.77 5.62
C TRP A 91 -1.57 -5.76 6.00
N ILE A 92 -1.28 -4.47 5.80
CA ILE A 92 -2.20 -3.37 6.07
C ILE A 92 -2.46 -2.62 4.77
N TYR A 93 -3.71 -2.59 4.37
CA TYR A 93 -4.15 -1.81 3.23
C TYR A 93 -4.55 -0.40 3.67
N LYS A 94 -3.86 0.61 3.15
CA LYS A 94 -4.04 2.01 3.53
C LYS A 94 -4.95 2.76 2.55
N LYS A 95 -4.63 2.71 1.27
CA LYS A 95 -5.34 3.44 0.22
C LYS A 95 -5.02 2.87 -1.17
N ASP A 96 -5.81 3.25 -2.16
CA ASP A 96 -5.45 3.03 -3.56
C ASP A 96 -4.64 4.21 -4.09
N HIS A 97 -3.51 3.92 -4.72
CA HIS A 97 -2.78 4.87 -5.54
C HIS A 97 -3.28 4.74 -6.99
N PHE A 98 -4.36 5.41 -7.31
CA PHE A 98 -4.69 5.59 -8.72
C PHE A 98 -3.66 6.54 -9.32
N ALA A 99 -3.06 6.14 -10.45
CA ALA A 99 -2.26 7.05 -11.24
C ALA A 99 -3.13 8.28 -11.56
N LYS A 100 -2.72 9.45 -11.07
CA LYS A 100 -3.44 10.70 -11.37
C LYS A 100 -3.50 10.84 -12.87
N SER A 101 -4.66 11.23 -13.40
CA SER A 101 -4.79 11.47 -14.82
C SER A 101 -3.77 12.55 -15.24
N PRO A 102 -3.26 12.52 -16.49
CA PRO A 102 -2.33 13.55 -16.96
C PRO A 102 -2.84 14.98 -16.74
N LYS A 103 -4.18 15.16 -16.76
CA LYS A 103 -4.83 16.45 -16.48
C LYS A 103 -4.71 16.87 -15.00
N GLU A 104 -4.82 15.92 -14.08
CA GLU A 104 -4.67 16.18 -12.63
C GLU A 104 -3.22 16.46 -12.25
N LEU A 105 -2.26 15.75 -12.88
CA LEU A 105 -0.83 16.03 -12.73
C LEU A 105 -0.48 17.43 -13.22
N LEU A 106 -0.98 17.85 -14.38
CA LEU A 106 -0.81 19.20 -14.91
C LEU A 106 -1.45 20.26 -14.01
N ALA A 107 -2.63 19.99 -13.47
CA ALA A 107 -3.30 20.91 -12.54
C ALA A 107 -2.55 21.06 -11.21
N GLU A 108 -1.94 20.00 -10.71
CA GLU A 108 -1.09 20.03 -9.51
C GLU A 108 0.23 20.76 -9.75
N MET A 109 0.87 20.54 -10.90
CA MET A 109 2.07 21.29 -11.32
C MET A 109 1.81 22.80 -11.42
N ARG A 110 0.64 23.20 -11.92
CA ARG A 110 0.22 24.61 -11.96
C ARG A 110 -0.02 25.20 -10.57
N LYS A 111 -0.56 24.42 -9.62
CA LYS A 111 -0.79 24.87 -8.23
C LYS A 111 0.51 25.01 -7.45
N ASN A 112 1.51 24.19 -7.74
CA ASN A 112 2.81 24.20 -7.02
C ASN A 112 3.83 25.18 -7.62
N GLY A 113 3.41 26.10 -8.51
CA GLY A 113 4.22 27.27 -8.94
C GLY A 113 5.49 26.96 -9.72
N GLY A 114 5.55 25.83 -10.41
CA GLY A 114 6.77 25.38 -11.09
C GLY A 114 6.60 25.02 -12.56
N PHE A 115 5.97 25.90 -13.37
CA PHE A 115 6.18 25.90 -14.83
C PHE A 115 5.72 27.23 -15.41
N THR A 116 6.65 28.12 -15.71
CA THR A 116 6.39 29.30 -16.53
C THR A 116 6.29 28.85 -17.97
N ASP A 117 5.09 29.01 -18.54
CA ASP A 117 4.80 28.82 -19.95
C ASP A 117 5.59 29.84 -20.80
N SER A 118 6.73 29.44 -21.27
CA SER A 118 7.43 30.16 -22.33
C SER A 118 8.23 29.15 -23.15
N THR A 119 7.62 28.45 -24.08
CA THR A 119 8.30 27.88 -25.29
C THR A 119 7.48 26.81 -26.03
N SER A 120 6.15 26.88 -26.09
CA SER A 120 5.42 25.87 -26.89
C SER A 120 4.24 26.39 -27.71
N THR A 121 4.04 27.71 -27.79
CA THR A 121 2.95 28.29 -28.62
C THR A 121 3.46 28.86 -29.94
N GLU A 122 4.77 29.08 -30.09
CA GLU A 122 5.31 29.61 -31.38
C GLU A 122 5.66 28.51 -32.38
N ALA A 123 6.11 27.32 -31.93
CA ALA A 123 6.47 26.24 -32.85
C ALA A 123 5.28 25.59 -33.59
N VAL A 124 4.09 25.59 -32.98
CA VAL A 124 2.87 24.99 -33.59
C VAL A 124 2.21 25.96 -34.60
N LYS A 125 2.43 27.28 -34.49
CA LYS A 125 1.91 28.25 -35.44
C LYS A 125 2.73 28.32 -36.72
N GLU A 126 4.04 28.13 -36.67
CA GLU A 126 4.89 28.11 -37.86
C GLU A 126 4.72 26.87 -38.72
N GLU A 127 4.39 25.72 -38.13
CA GLU A 127 4.18 24.49 -38.90
C GLU A 127 2.84 24.46 -39.66
N ASN A 128 1.79 25.09 -39.11
CA ASN A 128 0.49 25.19 -39.78
C ASN A 128 0.48 26.21 -40.91
N THR A 129 1.23 27.31 -40.82
CA THR A 129 1.32 28.30 -41.91
C THR A 129 2.12 27.79 -43.11
N LYS A 130 3.09 26.89 -42.90
CA LYS A 130 3.82 26.22 -44.00
C LYS A 130 3.01 25.15 -44.74
N LYS A 131 2.06 24.51 -44.09
CA LYS A 131 1.16 23.53 -44.74
C LYS A 131 0.05 24.17 -45.56
N GLU A 132 -0.44 25.34 -45.17
CA GLU A 132 -1.45 26.08 -45.98
C GLU A 132 -0.84 26.74 -47.21
N ALA A 133 0.42 27.18 -47.16
CA ALA A 133 1.12 27.77 -48.30
C ALA A 133 1.51 26.76 -49.41
N SER A 134 1.67 25.46 -49.07
CA SER A 134 2.01 24.43 -50.05
C SER A 134 0.80 23.84 -50.78
N ASN A 135 -0.42 24.03 -50.27
CA ASN A 135 -1.65 23.54 -50.91
C ASN A 135 -2.28 24.54 -51.90
N HIS A 136 -1.72 25.74 -52.06
CA HIS A 136 -2.26 26.76 -52.98
C HIS A 136 -1.38 26.98 -54.24
N ALA A 137 -0.33 26.17 -54.41
CA ALA A 137 0.60 26.26 -55.53
C ALA A 137 0.39 25.18 -56.61
N ASP A 138 -0.62 24.31 -56.48
CA ASP A 138 -0.94 23.25 -57.45
C ASP A 138 -2.47 23.28 -57.82
N ALA A 139 -2.94 24.42 -58.29
CA ALA A 139 -4.23 24.56 -58.94
C ALA A 139 -4.13 25.52 -60.13
#